data_a10beeadbc3bde57f682e7d1b6f61a45
#
_entry.id   a10beeadbc3bde57f682e7d1b6f61a45
#
_cell.length_a   1.000
_cell.length_b   1.000
_cell.length_c   1.000
_cell.angle_alpha   90.00
_cell.angle_beta   90.00
_cell.angle_gamma   90.00
#
_symmetry.space_group_name_H-M   'P 1'
#
loop_
_entity.id
_entity.type
_entity.pdbx_description
1 polymer ?
#
loop_
_entity_poly.entity_id
_entity_poly.type
_entity_poly.pdbx_seq_one_letter_code
_entity_poly.pdbx_strand_id
1 'polypeptide(L)'
;MNNEIKIYAYASSGIVPMRNTASDTAEMVNQLLLGETMEILDSQERWHYVRSDFDGYEGWVSVAQVQTFSADDYFEWKNHPERVRSTYYTFRINRGSKTYLTVPAGAPVINTGFYVELPDGPWHVVGTPENLKEHAMIDTALKLLGTPYLWGGRTDAGIDCSGFVQLVYALHKYDLPRDASQQHNFAKLKG
;
A
#
# COMPACT_ATOMS: atom_id res chain seq x y z
N MET A 1 -8.76 -19.97 -26.35
CA MET A 1 -8.35 -19.36 -25.07
C MET A 1 -8.80 -17.92 -25.14
N ASN A 2 -9.83 -17.54 -24.37
CA ASN A 2 -10.22 -16.14 -24.26
C ASN A 2 -9.09 -15.40 -23.54
N ASN A 3 -8.35 -14.56 -24.27
CA ASN A 3 -7.48 -13.56 -23.63
C ASN A 3 -8.41 -12.51 -23.01
N GLU A 4 -8.81 -12.70 -21.75
CA GLU A 4 -9.40 -11.60 -20.99
C GLU A 4 -8.37 -10.48 -20.91
N ILE A 5 -8.77 -9.29 -21.35
CA ILE A 5 -7.92 -8.10 -21.27
C ILE A 5 -7.85 -7.73 -19.79
N LYS A 6 -6.67 -7.92 -19.18
CA LYS A 6 -6.42 -7.51 -17.80
C LYS A 6 -6.32 -5.99 -17.71
N ILE A 7 -7.02 -5.41 -16.75
CA ILE A 7 -6.97 -3.99 -16.44
C ILE A 7 -6.19 -3.82 -15.15
N TYR A 8 -5.17 -2.99 -15.19
CA TYR A 8 -4.31 -2.68 -14.04
C TYR A 8 -4.55 -1.28 -13.54
N ALA A 9 -4.37 -1.11 -12.22
CA ALA A 9 -4.48 0.18 -11.57
C ALA A 9 -3.45 0.32 -10.44
N TYR A 10 -3.29 1.55 -9.94
CA TYR A 10 -2.53 1.83 -8.73
C TYR A 10 -3.32 2.72 -7.78
N ALA A 11 -3.02 2.64 -6.48
CA ALA A 11 -3.57 3.51 -5.46
C ALA A 11 -2.99 4.93 -5.64
N SER A 12 -3.83 5.89 -6.00
CA SER A 12 -3.46 7.29 -6.26
C SER A 12 -3.68 8.21 -5.07
N SER A 13 -4.23 7.69 -3.98
CA SER A 13 -4.39 8.35 -2.68
C SER A 13 -3.47 7.73 -1.63
N GLY A 14 -3.11 8.46 -0.58
CA GLY A 14 -2.17 8.01 0.44
C GLY A 14 -2.53 6.65 1.03
N ILE A 15 -3.78 6.49 1.44
CA ILE A 15 -4.34 5.24 1.96
C ILE A 15 -5.70 5.04 1.31
N VAL A 16 -5.89 3.91 0.66
CA VAL A 16 -7.15 3.53 -0.01
C VAL A 16 -7.81 2.39 0.78
N PRO A 17 -8.94 2.63 1.45
CA PRO A 17 -9.69 1.58 2.11
C PRO A 17 -10.16 0.52 1.12
N MET A 18 -9.91 -0.74 1.42
CA MET A 18 -10.47 -1.89 0.71
C MET A 18 -11.60 -2.47 1.56
N ARG A 19 -12.77 -2.67 0.94
CA ARG A 19 -13.98 -3.07 1.62
C ARG A 19 -14.48 -4.44 1.16
N ASN A 20 -15.24 -5.10 2.03
CA ASN A 20 -15.82 -6.41 1.71
C ASN A 20 -17.00 -6.34 0.71
N THR A 21 -17.64 -5.19 0.57
CA THR A 21 -18.68 -4.92 -0.44
C THR A 21 -18.55 -3.51 -1.01
N ALA A 22 -19.18 -3.25 -2.17
CA ALA A 22 -19.14 -1.97 -2.90
C ALA A 22 -19.98 -0.88 -2.19
N SER A 23 -19.58 -0.46 -0.98
CA SER A 23 -20.32 0.52 -0.16
C SER A 23 -19.39 1.27 0.79
N ASP A 24 -19.64 2.57 0.99
CA ASP A 24 -18.91 3.40 1.96
C ASP A 24 -19.14 2.97 3.41
N THR A 25 -20.26 2.32 3.71
CA THR A 25 -20.61 1.82 5.04
C THR A 25 -20.18 0.38 5.29
N ALA A 26 -19.61 -0.29 4.27
CA ALA A 26 -19.14 -1.65 4.38
C ALA A 26 -17.88 -1.75 5.25
N GLU A 27 -17.65 -2.93 5.81
CA GLU A 27 -16.47 -3.23 6.59
C GLU A 27 -15.18 -3.00 5.79
N MET A 28 -14.24 -2.25 6.36
CA MET A 28 -12.88 -2.16 5.83
C MET A 28 -12.12 -3.43 6.20
N VAL A 29 -11.65 -4.17 5.20
CA VAL A 29 -10.95 -5.45 5.39
C VAL A 29 -9.45 -5.35 5.17
N ASN A 30 -9.00 -4.35 4.41
CA ASN A 30 -7.61 -4.07 4.12
C ASN A 30 -7.43 -2.60 3.68
N GLN A 31 -6.21 -2.21 3.41
CA GLN A 31 -5.84 -0.93 2.81
C GLN A 31 -4.86 -1.16 1.67
N LEU A 32 -4.97 -0.35 0.60
CA LEU A 32 -3.90 -0.18 -0.38
C LEU A 32 -3.16 1.12 -0.06
N LEU A 33 -1.85 1.10 -0.20
CA LEU A 33 -1.00 2.25 0.05
C LEU A 33 -0.65 2.95 -1.26
N LEU A 34 -0.40 4.25 -1.22
CA LEU A 34 -0.01 5.06 -2.37
C LEU A 34 1.04 4.34 -3.24
N GLY A 35 0.78 4.23 -4.54
CA GLY A 35 1.64 3.55 -5.51
C GLY A 35 1.55 2.02 -5.52
N GLU A 36 0.79 1.39 -4.62
CA GLU A 36 0.54 -0.06 -4.72
C GLU A 36 -0.34 -0.38 -5.93
N THR A 37 0.03 -1.44 -6.62
CA THR A 37 -0.62 -1.89 -7.86
C THR A 37 -1.62 -3.00 -7.60
N MET A 38 -2.59 -3.12 -8.50
CA MET A 38 -3.67 -4.08 -8.43
C MET A 38 -4.18 -4.46 -9.82
N GLU A 39 -4.77 -5.63 -9.94
CA GLU A 39 -5.60 -6.04 -11.07
C GLU A 39 -7.07 -5.71 -10.77
N ILE A 40 -7.77 -5.07 -11.70
CA ILE A 40 -9.23 -4.85 -11.61
C ILE A 40 -9.91 -6.11 -12.14
N LEU A 41 -10.70 -6.77 -11.29
CA LEU A 41 -11.41 -8.02 -11.60
C LEU A 41 -12.87 -7.77 -12.00
N ASP A 42 -13.50 -6.72 -11.41
CA ASP A 42 -14.88 -6.32 -11.70
C ASP A 42 -15.07 -4.83 -11.43
N SER A 43 -16.15 -4.23 -11.95
CA SER A 43 -16.45 -2.80 -11.78
C SER A 43 -17.95 -2.58 -11.63
N GLN A 44 -18.35 -1.82 -10.60
CA GLN A 44 -19.74 -1.43 -10.33
C GLN A 44 -19.78 0.07 -10.04
N GLU A 45 -20.41 0.86 -10.89
CA GLU A 45 -20.57 2.31 -10.72
C GLU A 45 -19.30 3.05 -10.24
N ARG A 46 -19.20 3.27 -8.91
CA ARG A 46 -18.11 4.00 -8.24
C ARG A 46 -17.09 3.09 -7.57
N TRP A 47 -17.14 1.78 -7.80
CA TRP A 47 -16.31 0.78 -7.15
C TRP A 47 -15.65 -0.15 -8.15
N HIS A 48 -14.38 -0.50 -7.85
CA HIS A 48 -13.67 -1.59 -8.51
C HIS A 48 -13.46 -2.73 -7.52
N TYR A 49 -13.77 -3.97 -7.93
CA TYR A 49 -13.32 -5.17 -7.24
C TYR A 49 -11.92 -5.49 -7.74
N VAL A 50 -10.96 -5.50 -6.83
CA VAL A 50 -9.54 -5.58 -7.19
C VAL A 50 -8.84 -6.70 -6.45
N ARG A 51 -7.73 -7.17 -7.03
CA ARG A 51 -6.74 -8.01 -6.37
C ARG A 51 -5.46 -7.23 -6.20
N SER A 52 -5.02 -7.04 -4.94
CA SER A 52 -3.75 -6.41 -4.59
C SER A 52 -2.56 -7.24 -5.09
N ASP A 53 -1.57 -6.61 -5.70
CA ASP A 53 -0.32 -7.27 -6.09
C ASP A 53 0.60 -7.58 -4.92
N PHE A 54 0.41 -6.87 -3.79
CA PHE A 54 1.28 -7.02 -2.63
C PHE A 54 1.03 -8.33 -1.88
N ASP A 55 -0.22 -8.61 -1.57
CA ASP A 55 -0.61 -9.73 -0.70
C ASP A 55 -1.66 -10.67 -1.33
N GLY A 56 -2.09 -10.36 -2.56
CA GLY A 56 -3.14 -11.11 -3.27
C GLY A 56 -4.54 -10.92 -2.68
N TYR A 57 -4.71 -9.95 -1.75
CA TYR A 57 -6.00 -9.71 -1.09
C TYR A 57 -7.00 -9.11 -2.08
N GLU A 58 -8.25 -9.56 -1.99
CA GLU A 58 -9.33 -9.10 -2.86
C GLU A 58 -10.37 -8.30 -2.09
N GLY A 59 -10.91 -7.25 -2.72
CA GLY A 59 -11.95 -6.42 -2.15
C GLY A 59 -12.30 -5.22 -3.02
N TRP A 60 -13.25 -4.42 -2.54
CA TRP A 60 -13.78 -3.26 -3.25
C TRP A 60 -13.04 -1.99 -2.86
N VAL A 61 -12.64 -1.20 -3.85
CA VAL A 61 -12.02 0.13 -3.69
C VAL A 61 -12.79 1.19 -4.46
N SER A 62 -12.77 2.42 -3.98
CA SER A 62 -13.40 3.55 -4.69
C SER A 62 -12.63 3.91 -5.96
N VAL A 63 -13.31 4.07 -7.10
CA VAL A 63 -12.71 4.51 -8.37
C VAL A 63 -12.04 5.88 -8.25
N ALA A 64 -12.48 6.74 -7.33
CA ALA A 64 -11.91 8.08 -7.12
C ALA A 64 -10.52 8.05 -6.45
N GLN A 65 -10.08 6.89 -5.92
CA GLN A 65 -8.84 6.75 -5.16
C GLN A 65 -7.79 5.90 -5.88
N VAL A 66 -8.10 5.44 -7.08
CA VAL A 66 -7.20 4.63 -7.91
C VAL A 66 -7.11 5.21 -9.33
N GLN A 67 -6.03 4.92 -10.02
CA GLN A 67 -5.85 5.27 -11.43
C GLN A 67 -5.44 4.04 -12.22
N THR A 68 -6.00 3.90 -13.43
CA THR A 68 -5.66 2.81 -14.34
C THR A 68 -4.30 3.07 -15.01
N PHE A 69 -3.61 1.98 -15.30
CA PHE A 69 -2.38 1.94 -16.08
C PHE A 69 -2.62 1.40 -17.49
N SER A 70 -1.75 1.75 -18.44
CA SER A 70 -1.45 0.84 -19.54
C SER A 70 -0.70 -0.40 -19.02
N ALA A 71 -0.73 -1.49 -19.77
CA ALA A 71 0.03 -2.69 -19.37
C ALA A 71 1.54 -2.41 -19.30
N ASP A 72 2.07 -1.61 -20.22
CA ASP A 72 3.48 -1.26 -20.26
C ASP A 72 3.91 -0.42 -19.04
N ASP A 73 3.15 0.64 -18.70
CA ASP A 73 3.41 1.47 -17.52
C ASP A 73 3.31 0.66 -16.22
N TYR A 74 2.32 -0.28 -16.14
CA TYR A 74 2.17 -1.16 -15.00
C TYR A 74 3.42 -2.02 -14.78
N PHE A 75 3.91 -2.69 -15.85
CA PHE A 75 5.10 -3.54 -15.73
C PHE A 75 6.37 -2.73 -15.49
N GLU A 76 6.50 -1.54 -16.07
CA GLU A 76 7.59 -0.62 -15.81
C GLU A 76 7.62 -0.21 -14.34
N TRP A 77 6.51 0.29 -13.80
CA TRP A 77 6.42 0.67 -12.39
C TRP A 77 6.65 -0.50 -11.44
N LYS A 78 5.99 -1.63 -11.69
CA LYS A 78 6.05 -2.81 -10.82
C LYS A 78 7.47 -3.38 -10.70
N ASN A 79 8.23 -3.37 -11.79
CA ASN A 79 9.56 -3.96 -11.88
C ASN A 79 10.70 -2.93 -11.81
N HIS A 80 10.40 -1.67 -11.52
CA HIS A 80 11.42 -0.63 -11.48
C HIS A 80 12.50 -0.95 -10.43
N PRO A 81 13.81 -0.98 -10.80
CA PRO A 81 14.89 -1.48 -9.93
C PRO A 81 15.10 -0.65 -8.67
N GLU A 82 14.77 0.64 -8.72
CA GLU A 82 14.90 1.56 -7.59
C GLU A 82 13.62 1.70 -6.76
N ARG A 83 12.56 0.98 -7.12
CA ARG A 83 11.32 0.97 -6.37
C ARG A 83 11.51 0.24 -5.05
N VAL A 84 11.32 0.95 -3.96
CA VAL A 84 11.48 0.44 -2.59
C VAL A 84 10.23 0.76 -1.77
N ARG A 85 10.05 0.10 -0.64
CA ARG A 85 9.04 0.49 0.34
C ARG A 85 9.54 1.67 1.17
N SER A 86 8.69 2.69 1.35
CA SER A 86 8.97 3.79 2.27
C SER A 86 9.20 3.24 3.68
N THR A 87 10.38 3.52 4.23
CA THR A 87 10.75 3.13 5.59
C THR A 87 10.50 4.23 6.62
N TYR A 88 9.90 5.33 6.20
CA TYR A 88 9.60 6.49 7.05
C TYR A 88 8.20 6.38 7.62
N TYR A 89 7.97 7.03 8.78
CA TYR A 89 6.61 7.34 9.23
C TYR A 89 5.84 8.08 8.14
N THR A 90 4.52 8.07 8.22
CA THR A 90 3.69 8.78 7.26
C THR A 90 4.12 10.26 7.14
N PHE A 91 4.51 10.66 5.95
CA PHE A 91 4.96 12.02 5.64
C PHE A 91 4.20 12.61 4.46
N ARG A 92 4.39 13.90 4.22
CA ARG A 92 3.71 14.63 3.14
C ARG A 92 4.64 14.86 1.97
N ILE A 93 4.06 14.82 0.77
CA ILE A 93 4.67 15.24 -0.48
C ILE A 93 3.78 16.28 -1.17
N ASN A 94 4.35 17.13 -2.03
CA ASN A 94 3.56 18.09 -2.80
C ASN A 94 4.00 18.15 -4.26
N ARG A 95 3.06 18.60 -5.11
CA ARG A 95 3.31 18.97 -6.49
C ARG A 95 2.75 20.37 -6.73
N GLY A 96 3.65 21.33 -6.96
CA GLY A 96 3.28 22.76 -6.97
C GLY A 96 2.83 23.24 -5.59
N SER A 97 2.13 24.39 -5.54
CA SER A 97 1.83 25.07 -4.28
C SER A 97 0.58 24.58 -3.55
N LYS A 98 -0.24 23.75 -4.16
CA LYS A 98 -1.58 23.43 -3.62
C LYS A 98 -1.95 21.95 -3.57
N THR A 99 -1.22 21.08 -4.24
CA THR A 99 -1.54 19.64 -4.30
C THR A 99 -0.63 18.88 -3.32
N TYR A 100 -1.24 18.19 -2.38
CA TYR A 100 -0.54 17.41 -1.36
C TYR A 100 -1.06 15.99 -1.32
N LEU A 101 -0.14 15.04 -1.15
CA LEU A 101 -0.45 13.64 -0.80
C LEU A 101 0.30 13.24 0.47
N THR A 102 -0.10 12.14 1.06
CA THR A 102 0.63 11.47 2.13
C THR A 102 1.26 10.18 1.62
N VAL A 103 2.49 9.92 2.03
CA VAL A 103 3.20 8.66 1.77
C VAL A 103 3.24 7.90 3.09
N PRO A 104 2.42 6.85 3.26
CA PRO A 104 2.45 6.05 4.47
C PRO A 104 3.68 5.14 4.52
N ALA A 105 4.06 4.71 5.72
CA ALA A 105 5.06 3.66 5.89
C ALA A 105 4.67 2.40 5.11
N GLY A 106 5.62 1.80 4.42
CA GLY A 106 5.40 0.63 3.58
C GLY A 106 4.91 0.91 2.16
N ALA A 107 4.55 2.16 1.81
CA ALA A 107 4.16 2.54 0.44
C ALA A 107 5.34 2.33 -0.54
N PRO A 108 5.10 1.74 -1.73
CA PRO A 108 6.14 1.61 -2.74
C PRO A 108 6.41 2.96 -3.41
N VAL A 109 7.67 3.36 -3.43
CA VAL A 109 8.14 4.63 -3.97
C VAL A 109 9.52 4.47 -4.61
N ILE A 110 9.86 5.37 -5.53
CA ILE A 110 11.25 5.62 -5.93
C ILE A 110 11.67 6.89 -5.19
N ASN A 111 12.61 6.76 -4.24
CA ASN A 111 13.01 7.88 -3.38
C ASN A 111 14.40 8.37 -3.77
N THR A 112 14.49 9.61 -4.25
CA THR A 112 15.73 10.26 -4.64
C THR A 112 16.23 11.27 -3.60
N GLY A 113 15.69 11.24 -2.38
CA GLY A 113 16.02 12.15 -1.27
C GLY A 113 15.10 13.36 -1.20
N PHE A 114 15.14 14.26 -2.19
CA PHE A 114 14.26 15.46 -2.24
C PHE A 114 12.93 15.19 -2.95
N TYR A 115 12.84 14.12 -3.70
CA TYR A 115 11.66 13.74 -4.48
C TYR A 115 11.27 12.31 -4.18
N VAL A 116 9.98 12.08 -4.23
CA VAL A 116 9.37 10.76 -4.34
C VAL A 116 8.78 10.67 -5.74
N GLU A 117 9.21 9.70 -6.52
CA GLU A 117 8.61 9.40 -7.80
C GLU A 117 7.47 8.39 -7.62
N LEU A 118 6.34 8.70 -8.22
CA LEU A 118 5.13 7.91 -8.27
C LEU A 118 4.78 7.61 -9.74
N PRO A 119 3.82 6.74 -10.03
CA PRO A 119 3.43 6.44 -11.42
C PRO A 119 3.06 7.65 -12.26
N ASP A 120 2.58 8.71 -11.62
CA ASP A 120 2.19 9.98 -12.27
C ASP A 120 3.31 11.03 -12.29
N GLY A 121 4.53 10.65 -11.89
CA GLY A 121 5.77 11.45 -11.92
C GLY A 121 6.24 11.95 -10.55
N PRO A 122 7.20 12.91 -10.52
CA PRO A 122 7.90 13.30 -9.31
C PRO A 122 7.06 14.23 -8.42
N TRP A 123 7.23 14.04 -7.10
CA TRP A 123 6.65 14.84 -6.03
C TRP A 123 7.74 15.29 -5.06
N HIS A 124 7.67 16.54 -4.57
CA HIS A 124 8.61 17.06 -3.58
C HIS A 124 8.28 16.55 -2.18
N VAL A 125 9.29 16.15 -1.43
CA VAL A 125 9.16 15.80 0.00
C VAL A 125 8.97 17.07 0.81
N VAL A 126 7.98 17.07 1.70
CA VAL A 126 7.68 18.19 2.60
C VAL A 126 8.27 17.91 3.99
N GLY A 127 9.22 18.73 4.41
CA GLY A 127 9.90 18.56 5.69
C GLY A 127 11.00 17.49 5.66
N THR A 128 11.30 16.96 6.83
CA THR A 128 12.30 15.89 7.01
C THR A 128 11.60 14.67 7.61
N PRO A 129 11.27 13.67 6.80
CA PRO A 129 10.62 12.46 7.29
C PRO A 129 11.49 11.71 8.31
N GLU A 130 10.87 11.26 9.39
CA GLU A 130 11.52 10.43 10.39
C GLU A 130 11.49 8.96 9.98
N ASN A 131 12.63 8.27 10.09
CA ASN A 131 12.73 6.85 9.73
C ASN A 131 12.10 5.96 10.80
N LEU A 132 11.11 5.18 10.39
CA LEU A 132 10.45 4.18 11.21
C LEU A 132 11.29 2.90 11.33
N LYS A 133 11.92 2.47 10.23
CA LYS A 133 12.69 1.23 10.19
C LYS A 133 13.97 1.35 11.02
N GLU A 134 14.19 0.37 11.88
CA GLU A 134 15.43 0.16 12.63
C GLU A 134 16.22 -1.03 12.07
N HIS A 135 17.41 -1.27 12.64
CA HIS A 135 18.25 -2.40 12.24
C HIS A 135 17.60 -3.75 12.62
N ALA A 136 17.09 -3.88 13.84
CA ALA A 136 16.35 -5.06 14.27
C ALA A 136 14.83 -4.88 14.09
N MET A 137 14.15 -5.97 13.74
CA MET A 137 12.68 -5.98 13.58
C MET A 137 11.96 -5.58 14.87
N ILE A 138 12.48 -6.03 16.02
CA ILE A 138 11.87 -5.71 17.30
C ILE A 138 11.91 -4.21 17.61
N ASP A 139 12.99 -3.53 17.25
CA ASP A 139 13.11 -2.08 17.47
C ASP A 139 12.18 -1.31 16.51
N THR A 140 12.03 -1.77 15.27
CA THR A 140 11.02 -1.24 14.34
C THR A 140 9.60 -1.43 14.90
N ALA A 141 9.31 -2.60 15.46
CA ALA A 141 8.01 -2.89 16.09
C ALA A 141 7.74 -1.99 17.29
N LEU A 142 8.75 -1.74 18.14
CA LEU A 142 8.63 -0.86 19.31
C LEU A 142 8.34 0.60 18.92
N LYS A 143 8.80 1.08 17.79
CA LYS A 143 8.47 2.41 17.27
C LYS A 143 6.99 2.59 16.90
N LEU A 144 6.26 1.52 16.68
CA LEU A 144 4.82 1.54 16.42
C LEU A 144 3.96 1.53 17.70
N LEU A 145 4.59 1.52 18.89
CA LEU A 145 3.85 1.66 20.15
C LEU A 145 3.08 2.99 20.18
N GLY A 146 1.81 2.92 20.55
CA GLY A 146 0.91 4.08 20.57
C GLY A 146 0.17 4.33 19.25
N THR A 147 0.47 3.60 18.17
CA THR A 147 -0.35 3.64 16.96
C THR A 147 -1.78 3.21 17.29
N PRO A 148 -2.82 3.98 16.87
CA PRO A 148 -4.21 3.63 17.13
C PRO A 148 -4.58 2.28 16.50
N TYR A 149 -5.41 1.50 17.21
CA TYR A 149 -5.99 0.32 16.62
C TYR A 149 -7.04 0.72 15.57
N LEU A 150 -6.89 0.17 14.36
CA LEU A 150 -7.84 0.36 13.28
C LEU A 150 -8.06 -0.98 12.57
N TRP A 151 -9.29 -1.52 12.64
CA TRP A 151 -9.64 -2.75 11.93
C TRP A 151 -9.42 -2.60 10.42
N GLY A 152 -8.73 -3.53 9.79
CA GLY A 152 -8.31 -3.45 8.39
C GLY A 152 -7.11 -2.54 8.13
N GLY A 153 -6.62 -1.81 9.14
CA GLY A 153 -5.49 -0.89 9.02
C GLY A 153 -4.13 -1.60 8.95
N ARG A 154 -3.19 -1.01 8.20
CA ARG A 154 -1.82 -1.53 8.04
C ARG A 154 -0.75 -0.43 7.95
N THR A 155 -0.99 0.71 8.58
CA THR A 155 -0.06 1.86 8.57
C THR A 155 0.19 2.39 9.98
N ASP A 156 1.21 3.23 10.11
CA ASP A 156 1.51 3.98 11.33
C ASP A 156 0.42 5.00 11.71
N ALA A 157 -0.52 5.30 10.82
CA ALA A 157 -1.69 6.13 11.11
C ALA A 157 -2.87 5.36 11.73
N GLY A 158 -2.86 4.03 11.65
CA GLY A 158 -3.86 3.12 12.22
C GLY A 158 -3.59 1.68 11.76
N ILE A 159 -3.61 0.73 12.71
CA ILE A 159 -3.12 -0.61 12.44
C ILE A 159 -3.90 -1.67 13.23
N ASP A 160 -4.20 -2.82 12.63
CA ASP A 160 -4.68 -3.99 13.36
C ASP A 160 -3.55 -4.99 13.66
N CYS A 161 -3.87 -6.09 14.33
CA CYS A 161 -2.88 -7.09 14.77
C CYS A 161 -2.08 -7.70 13.62
N SER A 162 -2.72 -8.14 12.55
CA SER A 162 -2.04 -8.74 11.38
C SER A 162 -1.40 -7.70 10.47
N GLY A 163 -2.00 -6.52 10.35
CA GLY A 163 -1.41 -5.36 9.66
C GLY A 163 -0.12 -4.88 10.31
N PHE A 164 -0.05 -4.89 11.66
CA PHE A 164 1.17 -4.61 12.41
C PHE A 164 2.30 -5.58 12.04
N VAL A 165 2.02 -6.88 12.09
CA VAL A 165 3.01 -7.90 11.70
C VAL A 165 3.41 -7.71 10.24
N GLN A 166 2.42 -7.54 9.33
CA GLN A 166 2.67 -7.35 7.91
C GLN A 166 3.56 -6.13 7.65
N LEU A 167 3.28 -4.97 8.29
CA LEU A 167 4.07 -3.74 8.10
C LEU A 167 5.52 -3.94 8.57
N VAL A 168 5.74 -4.44 9.79
CA VAL A 168 7.09 -4.65 10.33
C VAL A 168 7.92 -5.54 9.41
N TYR A 169 7.34 -6.67 8.98
CA TYR A 169 8.02 -7.60 8.09
C TYR A 169 8.28 -6.98 6.70
N ALA A 170 7.32 -6.27 6.13
CA ALA A 170 7.46 -5.60 4.83
C ALA A 170 8.59 -4.54 4.83
N LEU A 171 8.75 -3.77 5.92
CA LEU A 171 9.86 -2.83 6.08
C LEU A 171 11.22 -3.54 6.12
N HIS A 172 11.25 -4.81 6.51
CA HIS A 172 12.44 -5.66 6.50
C HIS A 172 12.54 -6.58 5.26
N LYS A 173 11.74 -6.28 4.20
CA LYS A 173 11.75 -6.97 2.90
C LYS A 173 11.20 -8.40 2.94
N TYR A 174 10.30 -8.68 3.88
CA TYR A 174 9.56 -9.94 3.94
C TYR A 174 8.08 -9.67 3.72
N ASP A 175 7.56 -10.08 2.58
CA ASP A 175 6.14 -9.92 2.28
C ASP A 175 5.34 -11.05 2.92
N LEU A 176 4.35 -10.68 3.73
CA LEU A 176 3.44 -11.59 4.41
C LEU A 176 2.01 -11.40 3.89
N PRO A 177 1.17 -12.46 3.93
CA PRO A 177 -0.25 -12.31 3.65
C PRO A 177 -0.93 -11.41 4.68
N ARG A 178 -2.14 -10.91 4.35
CA ARG A 178 -2.84 -9.92 5.16
C ARG A 178 -3.43 -10.49 6.45
N ASP A 179 -4.11 -11.64 6.38
CA ASP A 179 -4.86 -12.18 7.49
C ASP A 179 -4.00 -12.99 8.46
N ALA A 180 -4.29 -12.89 9.76
CA ALA A 180 -3.57 -13.62 10.81
C ALA A 180 -3.56 -15.14 10.60
N SER A 181 -4.67 -15.70 10.12
CA SER A 181 -4.79 -17.12 9.77
C SER A 181 -3.85 -17.52 8.63
N GLN A 182 -3.72 -16.68 7.62
CA GLN A 182 -2.82 -16.88 6.49
C GLN A 182 -1.36 -16.74 6.93
N GLN A 183 -1.04 -15.73 7.77
CA GLN A 183 0.30 -15.54 8.34
C GLN A 183 0.73 -16.75 9.18
N HIS A 184 -0.16 -17.30 10.01
CA HIS A 184 0.10 -18.51 10.78
C HIS A 184 0.43 -19.72 9.90
N ASN A 185 -0.32 -19.92 8.82
CA ASN A 185 -0.06 -21.01 7.88
C ASN A 185 1.23 -20.77 7.08
N PHE A 186 1.53 -19.54 6.70
CA PHE A 186 2.76 -19.16 6.01
C PHE A 186 4.00 -19.46 6.88
N ALA A 187 3.95 -19.15 8.17
CA ALA A 187 5.02 -19.45 9.11
C ALA A 187 5.30 -20.96 9.23
N LYS A 188 4.25 -21.80 9.22
CA LYS A 188 4.39 -23.27 9.25
C LYS A 188 5.05 -23.86 8.01
N LEU A 189 4.91 -23.22 6.83
CA LEU A 189 5.49 -23.69 5.58
C LEU A 189 6.97 -23.31 5.42
N LYS A 190 7.43 -22.33 6.17
CA LYS A 190 8.79 -21.78 6.10
C LYS A 190 9.70 -22.22 7.27
N GLY A 191 9.14 -22.78 8.33
CA GLY A 191 9.86 -23.36 9.48
C GLY A 191 10.09 -24.84 9.28
#